data_c91c45d65d5ba273634a3009513096c3
#
_entry.id   c91c45d65d5ba273634a3009513096c3
#
_cell.length_a   1.000
_cell.length_b   1.000
_cell.length_c   1.000
_cell.angle_alpha   90.00
_cell.angle_beta   90.00
_cell.angle_gamma   90.00
#
_symmetry.space_group_name_H-M   'P 1'
#
loop_
_entity.id
_entity.type
_entity.pdbx_description
1 polymer ?
#
loop_
_entity_poly.entity_id
_entity_poly.type
_entity_poly.pdbx_seq_one_letter_code
_entity_poly.pdbx_strand_id
1 'polypeptide(L)'
;MTFEHLGWLIVNILLPFFLPILGLLSFKILPLPSAIEVRFIALIKDGQWCWTAIALSVSTVFEYLNTQRLSSSTFSRDSLFLFLLGLTTFLSVGLAAGGAVFNTPYLAKPYSLKQWLSHYKTLVTSIGISFLTAILACILHFVT
;
A
#
# COMPACT_ATOMS: atom_id res chain seq x y z
N MET A 1 23.79 0.14 10.00
CA MET A 1 22.84 -0.21 8.92
C MET A 1 23.68 -0.79 7.79
N THR A 2 23.60 -2.08 7.56
CA THR A 2 24.40 -2.76 6.52
C THR A 2 23.78 -2.49 5.15
N PHE A 3 24.58 -2.64 4.09
CA PHE A 3 24.10 -2.46 2.70
C PHE A 3 22.91 -3.35 2.37
N GLU A 4 22.83 -4.53 2.99
CA GLU A 4 21.72 -5.48 2.84
C GLU A 4 20.39 -4.92 3.35
N HIS A 5 20.38 -4.28 4.51
CA HIS A 5 19.17 -3.65 5.07
C HIS A 5 18.68 -2.47 4.21
N LEU A 6 19.61 -1.69 3.64
CA LEU A 6 19.25 -0.60 2.74
C LEU A 6 18.63 -1.14 1.44
N GLY A 7 19.24 -2.19 0.87
CA GLY A 7 18.71 -2.86 -0.32
C GLY A 7 17.31 -3.43 -0.08
N TRP A 8 17.10 -4.09 1.05
CA TRP A 8 15.79 -4.62 1.44
C TRP A 8 14.73 -3.50 1.54
N LEU A 9 15.06 -2.39 2.21
CA LEU A 9 14.16 -1.23 2.36
C LEU A 9 13.75 -0.64 0.99
N ILE A 10 14.72 -0.50 0.09
CA ILE A 10 14.47 0.04 -1.25
C ILE A 10 13.53 -0.89 -2.03
N VAL A 11 13.82 -2.18 -2.05
CA VAL A 11 13.08 -3.16 -2.87
C VAL A 11 11.72 -3.48 -2.28
N ASN A 12 11.64 -3.68 -0.96
CA ASN A 12 10.42 -4.17 -0.33
C ASN A 12 9.49 -3.04 0.16
N ILE A 13 10.01 -1.86 0.43
CA ILE A 13 9.19 -0.74 0.92
C ILE A 13 9.05 0.35 -0.14
N LEU A 14 10.16 0.95 -0.57
CA LEU A 14 10.12 2.11 -1.46
C LEU A 14 9.56 1.75 -2.85
N LEU A 15 10.02 0.66 -3.44
CA LEU A 15 9.60 0.26 -4.77
C LEU A 15 8.08 0.04 -4.84
N PRO A 16 7.42 -0.76 -3.97
CA PRO A 16 5.98 -0.92 -3.96
C PRO A 16 5.21 0.39 -3.74
N PHE A 17 5.75 1.32 -2.94
CA PHE A 17 5.13 2.63 -2.74
C PHE A 17 5.19 3.51 -3.99
N PHE A 18 6.29 3.48 -4.73
CA PHE A 18 6.45 4.28 -5.94
C PHE A 18 5.86 3.62 -7.19
N LEU A 19 5.65 2.32 -7.18
CA LEU A 19 5.18 1.56 -8.33
C LEU A 19 3.82 2.06 -8.87
N PRO A 20 2.80 2.39 -8.05
CA PRO A 20 1.58 3.01 -8.53
C PRO A 20 1.83 4.37 -9.21
N ILE A 21 2.75 5.18 -8.67
CA ILE A 21 3.10 6.49 -9.21
C ILE A 21 3.82 6.33 -10.55
N LEU A 22 4.79 5.40 -10.63
CA LEU A 22 5.51 5.09 -11.86
C LEU A 22 4.58 4.52 -12.93
N GLY A 23 3.65 3.64 -12.55
CA GLY A 23 2.60 3.16 -13.44
C GLY A 23 1.76 4.29 -14.02
N LEU A 24 1.40 5.28 -13.20
CA LEU A 24 0.65 6.46 -13.65
C LEU A 24 1.46 7.38 -14.58
N LEU A 25 2.77 7.52 -14.31
CA LEU A 25 3.65 8.28 -15.19
C LEU A 25 3.78 7.62 -16.57
N SER A 26 3.75 6.30 -16.65
CA SER A 26 3.80 5.58 -17.92
C SER A 26 2.58 5.87 -18.82
N PHE A 27 1.39 6.16 -18.24
CA PHE A 27 0.23 6.59 -19.01
C PHE A 27 0.41 7.93 -19.73
N LYS A 28 1.31 8.80 -19.24
CA LYS A 28 1.64 10.06 -19.94
C LYS A 28 2.47 9.85 -21.21
N ILE A 29 3.16 8.71 -21.32
CA ILE A 29 4.02 8.35 -22.46
C ILE A 29 3.17 7.67 -23.55
N LEU A 30 2.03 7.08 -23.19
CA LEU A 30 1.13 6.45 -24.13
C LEU A 30 0.36 7.51 -24.96
N PRO A 31 0.22 7.32 -26.27
CA PRO A 31 -0.60 8.18 -27.12
C PRO A 31 -2.08 7.96 -26.77
N LEU A 32 -2.54 8.66 -25.74
CA LEU A 32 -3.95 8.64 -25.34
C LEU A 32 -4.76 9.59 -26.25
N PRO A 33 -6.02 9.26 -26.60
CA PRO A 33 -6.90 10.17 -27.29
C PRO A 33 -6.99 11.50 -26.55
N SER A 34 -6.91 12.62 -27.26
CA SER A 34 -6.88 13.99 -26.71
C SER A 34 -8.08 14.36 -25.82
N ALA A 35 -9.14 13.55 -25.83
CA ALA A 35 -10.32 13.73 -25.00
C ALA A 35 -10.15 13.19 -23.55
N ILE A 36 -9.07 12.44 -23.25
CA ILE A 36 -8.85 11.86 -21.93
C ILE A 36 -7.86 12.72 -21.14
N GLU A 37 -8.36 13.71 -20.39
CA GLU A 37 -7.58 14.35 -19.36
C GLU A 37 -7.32 13.35 -18.22
N VAL A 38 -6.14 12.72 -18.22
CA VAL A 38 -5.70 11.84 -17.14
C VAL A 38 -5.33 12.71 -15.92
N ARG A 39 -6.28 12.91 -15.01
CA ARG A 39 -6.03 13.60 -13.75
C ARG A 39 -5.45 12.61 -12.75
N PHE A 40 -4.26 12.91 -12.24
CA PHE A 40 -3.51 12.06 -11.31
C PHE A 40 -4.36 11.59 -10.11
N ILE A 41 -5.13 12.49 -9.50
CA ILE A 41 -6.02 12.16 -8.38
C ILE A 41 -7.12 11.17 -8.80
N ALA A 42 -7.62 11.24 -10.01
CA ALA A 42 -8.67 10.33 -10.48
C ALA A 42 -8.20 8.88 -10.55
N LEU A 43 -6.90 8.65 -10.75
CA LEU A 43 -6.32 7.32 -10.85
C LEU A 43 -5.98 6.70 -9.50
N ILE A 44 -5.73 7.51 -8.47
CA ILE A 44 -5.31 7.01 -7.15
C ILE A 44 -6.38 7.10 -6.06
N LYS A 45 -7.49 7.85 -6.32
CA LYS A 45 -8.52 8.17 -5.31
C LYS A 45 -9.31 6.98 -4.78
N ASP A 46 -9.43 5.91 -5.56
CA ASP A 46 -10.33 4.80 -5.30
C ASP A 46 -9.62 3.57 -4.68
N GLY A 47 -8.68 3.80 -3.76
CA GLY A 47 -8.05 2.73 -2.99
C GLY A 47 -6.91 2.00 -3.71
N GLN A 48 -6.33 2.57 -4.77
CA GLN A 48 -5.23 1.95 -5.52
C GLN A 48 -3.99 1.69 -4.65
N TRP A 49 -3.76 2.49 -3.61
CA TRP A 49 -2.68 2.27 -2.64
C TRP A 49 -2.85 0.99 -1.82
N CYS A 50 -4.06 0.43 -1.74
CA CYS A 50 -4.30 -0.84 -1.08
C CYS A 50 -3.57 -2.01 -1.74
N TRP A 51 -3.32 -1.95 -3.05
CA TRP A 51 -2.51 -2.97 -3.74
C TRP A 51 -1.07 -3.00 -3.22
N THR A 52 -0.51 -1.83 -2.88
CA THR A 52 0.81 -1.75 -2.22
C THR A 52 0.79 -2.44 -0.86
N ALA A 53 -0.23 -2.21 -0.03
CA ALA A 53 -0.37 -2.87 1.26
C ALA A 53 -0.51 -4.39 1.13
N ILE A 54 -1.28 -4.88 0.15
CA ILE A 54 -1.43 -6.31 -0.14
C ILE A 54 -0.08 -6.91 -0.54
N ALA A 55 0.62 -6.28 -1.48
CA ALA A 55 1.92 -6.76 -1.95
C ALA A 55 2.96 -6.83 -0.81
N LEU A 56 3.03 -5.78 0.02
CA LEU A 56 3.89 -5.73 1.21
C LEU A 56 3.56 -6.84 2.20
N SER A 57 2.28 -7.05 2.50
CA SER A 57 1.84 -8.10 3.43
C SER A 57 2.24 -9.48 2.93
N VAL A 58 2.01 -9.79 1.66
CA VAL A 58 2.35 -11.08 1.06
C VAL A 58 3.87 -11.31 1.09
N SER A 59 4.66 -10.31 0.69
CA SER A 59 6.12 -10.37 0.73
C SER A 59 6.63 -10.63 2.14
N THR A 60 6.11 -9.89 3.13
CA THR A 60 6.53 -10.02 4.54
C THR A 60 6.17 -11.38 5.13
N VAL A 61 4.98 -11.89 4.86
CA VAL A 61 4.58 -13.24 5.31
C VAL A 61 5.47 -14.30 4.68
N PHE A 62 5.78 -14.19 3.39
CA PHE A 62 6.65 -15.12 2.69
C PHE A 62 8.07 -15.11 3.28
N GLU A 63 8.63 -13.94 3.53
CA GLU A 63 9.93 -13.77 4.17
C GLU A 63 9.94 -14.41 5.57
N TYR A 64 8.94 -14.09 6.39
CA TYR A 64 8.79 -14.65 7.73
C TYR A 64 8.72 -16.17 7.72
N LEU A 65 7.92 -16.79 6.85
CA LEU A 65 7.81 -18.24 6.76
C LEU A 65 9.12 -18.90 6.34
N ASN A 66 9.90 -18.27 5.47
CA ASN A 66 11.21 -18.77 5.09
C ASN A 66 12.22 -18.68 6.23
N THR A 67 12.22 -17.61 7.00
CA THR A 67 13.11 -17.41 8.15
C THR A 67 12.75 -18.38 9.29
N GLN A 68 11.46 -18.57 9.61
CA GLN A 68 11.01 -19.47 10.66
C GLN A 68 11.31 -20.95 10.39
N ARG A 69 11.41 -21.37 9.13
CA ARG A 69 11.87 -22.72 8.78
C ARG A 69 13.30 -23.02 9.26
N LEU A 70 14.07 -21.97 9.53
CA LEU A 70 15.47 -22.03 9.96
C LEU A 70 15.65 -21.83 11.47
N SER A 71 14.65 -21.34 12.19
CA SER A 71 14.72 -21.00 13.61
C SER A 71 13.48 -21.47 14.38
N SER A 72 13.69 -22.17 15.48
CA SER A 72 12.64 -22.74 16.33
C SER A 72 12.26 -21.83 17.52
N SER A 73 12.10 -20.53 17.34
CA SER A 73 11.87 -19.63 18.47
C SER A 73 10.69 -18.66 18.35
N THR A 74 9.97 -18.54 19.49
CA THR A 74 9.03 -17.48 19.92
C THR A 74 7.78 -17.23 19.07
N PHE A 75 6.91 -18.21 19.02
CA PHE A 75 5.61 -18.17 18.33
C PHE A 75 4.64 -17.07 18.83
N SER A 76 4.73 -16.60 20.08
CA SER A 76 3.67 -15.76 20.67
C SER A 76 3.66 -14.31 20.18
N ARG A 77 4.81 -13.65 20.09
CA ARG A 77 4.89 -12.24 19.66
C ARG A 77 4.66 -12.09 18.17
N ASP A 78 5.25 -12.99 17.39
CA ASP A 78 5.22 -12.95 15.94
C ASP A 78 3.82 -13.28 15.41
N SER A 79 3.06 -14.12 16.11
CA SER A 79 1.66 -14.41 15.75
C SER A 79 0.77 -13.17 15.86
N LEU A 80 1.02 -12.25 16.79
CA LEU A 80 0.30 -10.97 16.86
C LEU A 80 0.58 -10.10 15.63
N PHE A 81 1.85 -9.99 15.20
CA PHE A 81 2.21 -9.22 14.01
C PHE A 81 1.64 -9.83 12.74
N LEU A 82 1.66 -11.15 12.60
CA LEU A 82 1.03 -11.86 11.48
C LEU A 82 -0.49 -11.66 11.46
N PHE A 83 -1.13 -11.67 12.62
CA PHE A 83 -2.56 -11.37 12.73
C PHE A 83 -2.86 -9.92 12.27
N LEU A 84 -2.06 -8.95 12.72
CA LEU A 84 -2.20 -7.55 12.31
C LEU A 84 -1.96 -7.37 10.80
N LEU A 85 -0.96 -8.06 10.23
CA LEU A 85 -0.73 -8.09 8.79
C LEU A 85 -1.91 -8.70 8.04
N GLY A 86 -2.47 -9.81 8.52
CA GLY A 86 -3.68 -10.41 7.96
C GLY A 86 -4.87 -9.45 7.99
N LEU A 87 -5.05 -8.75 9.10
CA LEU A 87 -6.12 -7.75 9.25
C LEU A 87 -5.94 -6.57 8.27
N THR A 88 -4.72 -6.01 8.18
CA THR A 88 -4.45 -4.92 7.22
C THR A 88 -4.62 -5.38 5.77
N THR A 89 -4.25 -6.61 5.44
CA THR A 89 -4.48 -7.22 4.12
C THR A 89 -5.97 -7.33 3.82
N PHE A 90 -6.75 -7.86 4.75
CA PHE A 90 -8.20 -7.99 4.59
C PHE A 90 -8.88 -6.64 4.37
N LEU A 91 -8.53 -5.63 5.17
CA LEU A 91 -9.04 -4.26 5.00
C LEU A 91 -8.61 -3.66 3.66
N SER A 92 -7.38 -3.92 3.22
CA SER A 92 -6.87 -3.44 1.94
C SER A 92 -7.62 -4.04 0.75
N VAL A 93 -7.90 -5.34 0.79
CA VAL A 93 -8.71 -6.02 -0.25
C VAL A 93 -10.11 -5.43 -0.30
N GLY A 94 -10.75 -5.24 0.88
CA GLY A 94 -12.07 -4.63 0.96
C GLY A 94 -12.13 -3.21 0.39
N LEU A 95 -11.12 -2.38 0.71
CA LEU A 95 -11.04 -1.00 0.18
C LEU A 95 -10.72 -0.98 -1.32
N ALA A 96 -9.83 -1.84 -1.81
CA ALA A 96 -9.52 -1.94 -3.23
C ALA A 96 -10.74 -2.39 -4.04
N ALA A 97 -11.45 -3.40 -3.57
CA ALA A 97 -12.69 -3.89 -4.19
C ALA A 97 -13.81 -2.83 -4.11
N GLY A 98 -13.99 -2.22 -2.94
CA GLY A 98 -14.97 -1.14 -2.74
C GLY A 98 -14.71 0.07 -3.65
N GLY A 99 -13.45 0.49 -3.77
CA GLY A 99 -13.05 1.57 -4.65
C GLY A 99 -13.26 1.27 -6.13
N ALA A 100 -13.11 0.01 -6.55
CA ALA A 100 -13.38 -0.41 -7.91
C ALA A 100 -14.89 -0.38 -8.25
N VAL A 101 -15.74 -0.68 -7.27
CA VAL A 101 -17.22 -0.71 -7.45
C VAL A 101 -17.84 0.67 -7.24
N PHE A 102 -17.41 1.38 -6.19
CA PHE A 102 -17.95 2.67 -5.77
C PHE A 102 -16.97 3.79 -6.09
N ASN A 103 -16.92 4.16 -7.36
CA ASN A 103 -16.00 5.19 -7.83
C ASN A 103 -16.35 6.56 -7.22
N THR A 104 -15.39 7.20 -6.56
CA THR A 104 -15.58 8.52 -5.95
C THR A 104 -15.61 9.60 -7.04
N PRO A 105 -16.66 10.46 -7.13
CA PRO A 105 -16.70 11.53 -8.11
C PRO A 105 -15.56 12.52 -7.87
N TYR A 106 -15.07 13.15 -8.95
CA TYR A 106 -14.01 14.13 -8.86
C TYR A 106 -14.52 15.44 -8.26
N LEU A 107 -13.80 15.99 -7.28
CA LEU A 107 -14.09 17.29 -6.67
C LEU A 107 -13.26 18.37 -7.39
N ALA A 108 -13.93 19.21 -8.18
CA ALA A 108 -13.27 20.22 -9.02
C ALA A 108 -12.48 21.26 -8.20
N LYS A 109 -13.04 21.76 -7.09
CA LYS A 109 -12.41 22.72 -6.18
C LYS A 109 -12.80 22.42 -4.74
N PRO A 110 -11.88 21.96 -3.87
CA PRO A 110 -12.15 21.86 -2.43
C PRO A 110 -12.13 23.25 -1.79
N TYR A 111 -13.16 23.57 -1.01
CA TYR A 111 -13.23 24.83 -0.28
C TYR A 111 -12.41 24.80 1.02
N SER A 112 -12.16 23.60 1.58
CA SER A 112 -11.36 23.41 2.79
C SER A 112 -10.65 22.06 2.81
N LEU A 113 -9.55 21.95 3.58
CA LEU A 113 -8.83 20.69 3.80
C LEU A 113 -9.74 19.60 4.39
N LYS A 114 -10.59 19.97 5.34
CA LYS A 114 -11.55 19.03 5.97
C LYS A 114 -12.54 18.46 4.96
N GLN A 115 -13.02 19.27 4.03
CA GLN A 115 -13.92 18.83 2.96
C GLN A 115 -13.19 17.90 2.00
N TRP A 116 -11.93 18.19 1.64
CA TRP A 116 -11.10 17.36 0.78
C TRP A 116 -10.85 15.98 1.43
N LEU A 117 -10.41 15.95 2.68
CA LEU A 117 -10.20 14.70 3.45
C LEU A 117 -11.48 13.87 3.58
N SER A 118 -12.61 14.55 3.84
CA SER A 118 -13.93 13.87 3.95
C SER A 118 -14.38 13.30 2.61
N HIS A 119 -14.09 13.97 1.49
CA HIS A 119 -14.47 13.51 0.16
C HIS A 119 -13.61 12.34 -0.32
N TYR A 120 -12.29 12.41 -0.10
CA TYR A 120 -11.34 11.37 -0.49
C TYR A 120 -10.96 10.41 0.67
N LYS A 121 -11.95 10.02 1.47
CA LYS A 121 -11.74 9.11 2.62
C LYS A 121 -11.05 7.81 2.21
N THR A 122 -11.45 7.20 1.10
CA THR A 122 -10.89 5.95 0.60
C THR A 122 -9.41 6.10 0.28
N LEU A 123 -9.01 7.21 -0.37
CA LEU A 123 -7.60 7.52 -0.64
C LEU A 123 -6.82 7.66 0.66
N VAL A 124 -7.29 8.48 1.59
CA VAL A 124 -6.59 8.74 2.87
C VAL A 124 -6.45 7.45 3.69
N THR A 125 -7.52 6.65 3.75
CA THR A 125 -7.51 5.38 4.48
C THR A 125 -6.57 4.37 3.82
N SER A 126 -6.55 4.28 2.48
CA SER A 126 -5.66 3.37 1.76
C SER A 126 -4.17 3.72 1.96
N ILE A 127 -3.83 5.01 1.94
CA ILE A 127 -2.48 5.49 2.26
C ILE A 127 -2.12 5.12 3.71
N GLY A 128 -3.02 5.39 4.66
CA GLY A 128 -2.81 5.08 6.07
C GLY A 128 -2.57 3.59 6.33
N ILE A 129 -3.37 2.72 5.72
CA ILE A 129 -3.21 1.26 5.82
C ILE A 129 -1.89 0.82 5.18
N SER A 130 -1.52 1.36 4.02
CA SER A 130 -0.24 1.02 3.38
C SER A 130 0.96 1.42 4.24
N PHE A 131 0.90 2.59 4.88
CA PHE A 131 1.92 3.01 5.85
C PHE A 131 1.99 2.09 7.07
N LEU A 132 0.84 1.73 7.64
CA LEU A 132 0.77 0.80 8.78
C LEU A 132 1.37 -0.56 8.40
N THR A 133 1.02 -1.08 7.23
CA THR A 133 1.56 -2.35 6.72
C THR A 133 3.08 -2.27 6.53
N ALA A 134 3.60 -1.15 6.00
CA ALA A 134 5.04 -0.94 5.86
C ALA A 134 5.77 -0.92 7.20
N ILE A 135 5.19 -0.28 8.23
CA ILE A 135 5.73 -0.28 9.58
C ILE A 135 5.76 -1.71 10.16
N LEU A 136 4.67 -2.47 10.03
CA LEU A 136 4.60 -3.85 10.49
C LEU A 136 5.64 -4.74 9.77
N ALA A 137 5.81 -4.57 8.46
CA ALA A 137 6.82 -5.26 7.67
C ALA A 137 8.24 -4.95 8.15
N CYS A 138 8.55 -3.66 8.39
CA CYS A 138 9.84 -3.26 8.95
C CYS A 138 10.07 -3.87 10.34
N ILE A 139 9.08 -3.85 11.22
CA ILE A 139 9.21 -4.43 12.56
C ILE A 139 9.52 -5.92 12.47
N LEU A 140 8.78 -6.67 11.64
CA LEU A 140 9.03 -8.09 11.46
C LEU A 140 10.42 -8.35 10.88
N HIS A 141 10.86 -7.59 9.89
CA HIS A 141 12.17 -7.79 9.26
C HIS A 141 13.34 -7.46 10.19
N PHE A 142 13.25 -6.40 11.02
CA PHE A 142 14.38 -5.96 11.85
C PHE A 142 14.39 -6.55 13.27
N VAL A 143 13.31 -7.19 13.70
CA VAL A 143 13.17 -7.74 15.05
C VAL A 143 13.24 -9.27 15.06
N THR A 144 12.99 -9.93 13.93
CA THR A 144 13.19 -11.38 13.72
C THR A 144 14.57 -11.65 13.17
#